data_c13b86114df130aefa4d7431af032ec3
#
_entry.id   c13b86114df130aefa4d7431af032ec3
#
_cell.length_a   1.000
_cell.length_b   1.000
_cell.length_c   1.000
_cell.angle_alpha   90.00
_cell.angle_beta   90.00
_cell.angle_gamma   90.00
#
_symmetry.space_group_name_H-M   'P 1'
#
loop_
_entity.id
_entity.type
_entity.pdbx_description
1 polymer ?
#
loop_
_entity_poly.entity_id
_entity_poly.type
_entity_poly.pdbx_seq_one_letter_code
_entity_poly.pdbx_strand_id
1 'polypeptide(L)'
;SALDQSQRMLNALEPGTQVPVHRHMETAETTICIEGYLEVVLYAEVSGQDETGGERKFVEVFRVTLCPREGKYGVQIPLGVWHSVDVKEPSTIFEAKDGAYVSASR
;
A
#
# COMPACT_ATOMS: atom_id res chain seq x y z
N SER A 1 -10.23 -8.08 -15.29
CA SER A 1 -9.57 -7.79 -16.56
C SER A 1 -9.19 -6.31 -16.63
N ALA A 2 -8.40 -5.95 -17.62
CA ALA A 2 -7.98 -4.56 -17.81
C ALA A 2 -9.15 -3.63 -18.19
N LEU A 3 -10.29 -4.19 -18.57
CA LEU A 3 -11.48 -3.43 -18.93
C LEU A 3 -12.44 -3.25 -17.77
N ASP A 4 -12.16 -3.86 -16.63
CA ASP A 4 -13.04 -3.77 -15.47
C ASP A 4 -13.01 -2.36 -14.87
N GLN A 5 -14.15 -1.93 -14.35
CA GLN A 5 -14.28 -0.63 -13.70
C GLN A 5 -13.72 -0.62 -12.28
N SER A 6 -13.30 -1.76 -11.78
CA SER A 6 -12.70 -1.87 -10.45
C SER A 6 -11.71 -3.02 -10.42
N GLN A 7 -10.75 -2.92 -9.50
CA GLN A 7 -9.79 -3.99 -9.23
C GLN A 7 -10.07 -4.58 -7.86
N ARG A 8 -10.03 -5.92 -7.79
CA ARG A 8 -10.16 -6.64 -6.53
C ARG A 8 -9.18 -7.80 -6.58
N MET A 9 -8.29 -7.87 -5.60
CA MET A 9 -7.23 -8.88 -5.59
C MET A 9 -7.04 -9.45 -4.20
N LEU A 10 -6.76 -10.75 -4.15
CA LEU A 10 -6.28 -11.44 -2.95
C LEU A 10 -4.79 -11.67 -3.11
N ASN A 11 -4.03 -11.30 -2.11
CA ASN A 11 -2.58 -11.48 -2.10
C ASN A 11 -2.13 -12.15 -0.81
N ALA A 12 -1.23 -13.11 -0.94
CA ALA A 12 -0.56 -13.71 0.21
C ALA A 12 0.82 -13.07 0.33
N LEU A 13 1.14 -12.60 1.52
CA LEU A 13 2.40 -11.89 1.79
C LEU A 13 3.15 -12.57 2.91
N GLU A 14 4.46 -12.69 2.74
CA GLU A 14 5.34 -13.27 3.74
C GLU A 14 6.19 -12.19 4.41
N PRO A 15 6.60 -12.39 5.68
CA PRO A 15 7.56 -11.49 6.31
C PRO A 15 8.81 -11.35 5.45
N GLY A 16 9.35 -10.13 5.40
CA GLY A 16 10.52 -9.83 4.58
C GLY A 16 10.21 -9.49 3.13
N THR A 17 8.94 -9.55 2.74
CA THR A 17 8.53 -9.10 1.41
C THR A 17 8.92 -7.63 1.22
N GLN A 18 9.59 -7.34 0.11
CA GLN A 18 10.01 -5.97 -0.20
C GLN A 18 8.94 -5.30 -1.06
N VAL A 19 8.22 -4.36 -0.47
CA VAL A 19 7.22 -3.58 -1.20
C VAL A 19 7.77 -2.16 -1.31
N PRO A 20 8.08 -1.69 -2.54
CA PRO A 20 8.60 -0.33 -2.71
C PRO A 20 7.59 0.70 -2.23
N VAL A 21 8.09 1.85 -1.76
CA VAL A 21 7.23 2.98 -1.47
C VAL A 21 6.63 3.46 -2.79
N HIS A 22 5.32 3.51 -2.86
CA HIS A 22 4.60 3.87 -4.09
C HIS A 22 3.29 4.57 -3.76
N ARG A 23 2.65 5.09 -4.77
CA ARG A 23 1.33 5.72 -4.63
C ARG A 23 0.49 5.44 -5.87
N HIS A 24 -0.82 5.59 -5.72
CA HIS A 24 -1.76 5.51 -6.83
C HIS A 24 -2.34 6.90 -7.05
N MET A 25 -2.25 7.39 -8.27
CA MET A 25 -2.70 8.74 -8.61
C MET A 25 -4.14 8.77 -9.14
N GLU A 26 -4.68 7.58 -9.48
CA GLU A 26 -6.00 7.49 -10.12
C GLU A 26 -7.11 7.19 -9.14
N THR A 27 -6.79 6.56 -8.01
CA THR A 27 -7.81 6.07 -7.08
C THR A 27 -7.25 5.86 -5.68
N ALA A 28 -8.14 5.91 -4.69
CA ALA A 28 -7.83 5.41 -3.35
C ALA A 28 -7.83 3.88 -3.38
N GLU A 29 -7.16 3.29 -2.40
CA GLU A 29 -7.10 1.84 -2.25
C GLU A 29 -7.66 1.43 -0.90
N THR A 30 -8.47 0.38 -0.89
CA THR A 30 -8.92 -0.25 0.35
C THR A 30 -8.15 -1.55 0.53
N THR A 31 -7.51 -1.71 1.68
CA THR A 31 -6.77 -2.94 2.03
C THR A 31 -7.41 -3.55 3.27
N ILE A 32 -7.79 -4.83 3.18
CA ILE A 32 -8.37 -5.58 4.28
C ILE A 32 -7.49 -6.79 4.55
N CYS A 33 -7.10 -6.98 5.80
CA CYS A 33 -6.35 -8.15 6.22
C CYS A 33 -7.33 -9.25 6.62
N ILE A 34 -7.26 -10.39 5.93
CA ILE A 34 -8.13 -11.54 6.20
C ILE A 34 -7.55 -12.39 7.31
N GLU A 35 -6.24 -12.58 7.31
CA GLU A 35 -5.52 -13.24 8.39
C GLU A 35 -4.08 -12.75 8.42
N GLY A 36 -3.45 -12.85 9.58
CA GLY A 36 -2.06 -12.49 9.74
C GLY A 36 -1.86 -11.20 10.52
N TYR A 37 -0.69 -10.61 10.31
CA TYR A 37 -0.29 -9.39 10.99
C TYR A 37 0.63 -8.61 10.05
N LEU A 38 0.22 -7.41 9.70
CA LEU A 38 1.05 -6.51 8.90
C LEU A 38 0.77 -5.05 9.30
N GLU A 39 1.63 -4.17 8.86
CA GLU A 39 1.43 -2.74 9.05
C GLU A 39 1.46 -2.06 7.69
N VAL A 40 0.49 -1.20 7.43
CA VAL A 40 0.51 -0.31 6.27
C VAL A 40 1.23 0.94 6.71
N VAL A 41 2.29 1.30 5.99
CA VAL A 41 3.16 2.41 6.37
C VAL A 41 2.95 3.55 5.39
N LEU A 42 2.65 4.73 5.91
CA LEU A 42 2.43 5.92 5.09
C LEU A 42 3.64 6.84 5.19
N TYR A 43 3.97 7.47 4.08
CA TYR A 43 5.18 8.29 3.97
C TYR A 43 4.86 9.68 3.43
N ALA A 44 5.69 10.64 3.83
CA ALA A 44 5.74 11.94 3.19
C ALA A 44 7.03 12.03 2.38
N GLU A 45 6.95 12.64 1.23
CA GLU A 45 8.13 12.93 0.43
C GLU A 45 8.78 14.19 0.99
N VAL A 46 10.03 14.06 1.45
CA VAL A 46 10.75 15.18 2.07
C VAL A 46 11.70 15.86 1.10
N SER A 47 11.99 15.19 -0.01
CA SER A 47 12.87 15.72 -1.03
C SER A 47 12.46 15.07 -2.35
N GLY A 48 11.99 15.87 -3.26
CA GLY A 48 11.71 15.41 -4.61
C GLY A 48 13.00 15.15 -5.35
N GLN A 49 12.88 14.81 -6.63
CA GLN A 49 14.03 14.70 -7.51
C GLN A 49 14.68 16.07 -7.63
N ASP A 50 15.95 16.19 -7.24
CA ASP A 50 16.66 17.45 -7.29
C ASP A 50 17.16 17.75 -8.71
N GLU A 51 17.86 18.90 -8.88
CA GLU A 51 18.36 19.34 -10.17
C GLU A 51 19.38 18.38 -10.77
N THR A 52 20.00 17.54 -9.95
CA THR A 52 20.98 16.56 -10.43
C THR A 52 20.34 15.23 -10.75
N GLY A 53 19.02 15.09 -10.56
CA GLY A 53 18.31 13.84 -10.78
C GLY A 53 18.41 12.89 -9.61
N GLY A 54 18.68 13.37 -8.39
CA GLY A 54 18.77 12.55 -7.21
C GLY A 54 17.46 11.85 -6.88
N GLU A 55 17.56 10.75 -6.15
CA GLU A 55 16.40 9.94 -5.77
C GLU A 55 15.49 10.69 -4.83
N ARG A 56 14.20 10.36 -4.89
CA ARG A 56 13.21 10.84 -3.93
C ARG A 56 13.50 10.26 -2.57
N LYS A 57 13.28 11.07 -1.54
CA LYS A 57 13.45 10.65 -0.17
C LYS A 57 12.14 10.75 0.58
N PHE A 58 11.89 9.76 1.41
CA PHE A 58 10.64 9.64 2.14
C PHE A 58 10.91 9.52 3.62
N VAL A 59 9.97 10.00 4.42
CA VAL A 59 9.99 9.78 5.85
C VAL A 59 8.66 9.16 6.25
N GLU A 60 8.72 8.15 7.11
CA GLU A 60 7.53 7.52 7.65
C GLU A 60 6.79 8.53 8.53
N VAL A 61 5.47 8.68 8.27
CA VAL A 61 4.65 9.61 9.05
C VAL A 61 3.56 8.90 9.83
N PHE A 62 3.18 7.67 9.44
CA PHE A 62 2.10 6.96 10.12
C PHE A 62 2.17 5.48 9.80
N ARG A 63 1.75 4.65 10.75
CA ARG A 63 1.58 3.20 10.56
C ARG A 63 0.20 2.79 11.02
N VAL A 64 -0.42 1.92 10.24
CA VAL A 64 -1.72 1.33 10.58
C VAL A 64 -1.51 -0.16 10.73
N THR A 65 -1.77 -0.68 11.91
CA THR A 65 -1.69 -2.13 12.15
C THR A 65 -2.93 -2.81 11.62
N LEU A 66 -2.75 -3.88 10.86
CA LEU A 66 -3.82 -4.76 10.43
C LEU A 66 -3.56 -6.14 11.01
N CYS A 67 -4.48 -6.59 11.88
CA CYS A 67 -4.36 -7.86 12.57
C CYS A 67 -5.77 -8.29 12.99
N PRO A 68 -6.45 -9.17 12.23
CA PRO A 68 -7.85 -9.51 12.50
C PRO A 68 -8.08 -10.08 13.89
N ARG A 69 -7.15 -10.86 14.43
CA ARG A 69 -7.32 -11.42 15.78
C ARG A 69 -7.30 -10.35 16.87
N GLU A 70 -6.87 -9.12 16.53
CA GLU A 70 -6.92 -7.97 17.43
C GLU A 70 -8.05 -7.01 17.06
N GLY A 71 -8.89 -7.38 16.10
CA GLY A 71 -9.99 -6.53 15.65
C GLY A 71 -9.59 -5.39 14.72
N LYS A 72 -8.39 -5.47 14.14
CA LYS A 72 -7.87 -4.44 13.23
C LYS A 72 -7.90 -4.98 11.82
N TYR A 73 -8.91 -4.62 11.06
CA TYR A 73 -9.24 -5.33 9.82
C TYR A 73 -8.76 -4.65 8.55
N GLY A 74 -8.84 -3.35 8.46
CA GLY A 74 -8.55 -2.71 7.19
C GLY A 74 -8.25 -1.24 7.29
N VAL A 75 -7.85 -0.68 6.14
CA VAL A 75 -7.51 0.72 6.01
C VAL A 75 -7.82 1.16 4.59
N GLN A 76 -8.22 2.42 4.44
CA GLN A 76 -8.32 3.05 3.14
C GLN A 76 -7.14 4.00 2.98
N ILE A 77 -6.40 3.80 1.90
CA ILE A 77 -5.24 4.63 1.58
C ILE A 77 -5.71 5.68 0.58
N PRO A 78 -5.69 6.97 0.95
CA PRO A 78 -6.18 8.01 0.05
C PRO A 78 -5.36 8.12 -1.23
N LEU A 79 -5.99 8.65 -2.26
CA LEU A 79 -5.37 8.93 -3.54
C LEU A 79 -4.10 9.77 -3.32
N GLY A 80 -3.01 9.38 -4.00
CA GLY A 80 -1.76 10.12 -3.99
C GLY A 80 -0.87 9.91 -2.77
N VAL A 81 -1.31 9.12 -1.79
CA VAL A 81 -0.53 8.93 -0.56
C VAL A 81 0.53 7.86 -0.78
N TRP A 82 1.78 8.23 -0.52
CA TRP A 82 2.91 7.30 -0.58
C TRP A 82 2.79 6.25 0.52
N HIS A 83 2.93 4.99 0.17
CA HIS A 83 2.77 3.91 1.14
C HIS A 83 3.57 2.66 0.78
N SER A 84 3.69 1.79 1.76
CA SER A 84 4.28 0.47 1.65
C SER A 84 3.67 -0.42 2.73
N VAL A 85 4.10 -1.67 2.79
CA VAL A 85 3.66 -2.62 3.83
C VAL A 85 4.87 -3.23 4.51
N ASP A 86 4.72 -3.46 5.81
CA ASP A 86 5.70 -4.15 6.64
C ASP A 86 5.01 -5.39 7.19
N VAL A 87 5.35 -6.55 6.66
CA VAL A 87 4.67 -7.80 6.98
C VAL A 87 5.37 -8.46 8.17
N LYS A 88 4.62 -8.64 9.26
CA LYS A 88 5.17 -9.21 10.51
C LYS A 88 4.99 -10.71 10.59
N GLU A 89 3.89 -11.24 10.06
CA GLU A 89 3.58 -12.67 9.99
C GLU A 89 3.00 -12.95 8.63
N PRO A 90 3.02 -14.23 8.18
CA PRO A 90 2.35 -14.56 6.91
C PRO A 90 0.92 -14.04 6.92
N SER A 91 0.56 -13.29 5.89
CA SER A 91 -0.70 -12.56 5.86
C SER A 91 -1.39 -12.74 4.52
N THR A 92 -2.72 -12.70 4.57
CA THR A 92 -3.55 -12.67 3.37
C THR A 92 -4.33 -11.37 3.39
N ILE A 93 -4.23 -10.60 2.31
CA ILE A 93 -4.94 -9.33 2.20
C ILE A 93 -5.85 -9.33 0.99
N PHE A 94 -6.92 -8.55 1.08
CA PHE A 94 -7.81 -8.24 -0.02
C PHE A 94 -7.67 -6.76 -0.32
N GLU A 95 -7.38 -6.44 -1.58
CA GLU A 95 -7.23 -5.06 -2.04
C GLU A 95 -8.31 -4.72 -3.04
N ALA A 96 -8.91 -3.54 -2.90
CA ALA A 96 -9.91 -3.04 -3.82
C ALA A 96 -9.56 -1.61 -4.24
N LYS A 97 -9.61 -1.36 -5.54
CA LYS A 97 -9.39 -0.05 -6.15
C LYS A 97 -10.38 0.13 -7.28
N ASP A 98 -10.82 1.36 -7.50
CA ASP A 98 -11.65 1.66 -8.65
C ASP A 98 -10.79 1.78 -9.91
N GLY A 99 -11.40 1.52 -11.05
CA GLY A 99 -10.73 1.67 -12.34
C GLY A 99 -9.96 0.44 -12.77
N ALA A 100 -9.50 0.45 -14.01
CA ALA A 100 -8.70 -0.62 -14.58
C ALA A 100 -7.29 -0.58 -13.98
N TYR A 101 -6.59 -1.70 -14.06
CA TYR A 101 -5.23 -1.80 -13.57
C TYR A 101 -4.30 -0.84 -14.30
N VAL A 102 -3.51 -0.10 -13.51
CA VAL A 102 -2.41 0.71 -14.01
C VAL A 102 -1.20 0.50 -13.10
N SER A 103 -0.01 0.73 -13.63
CA SER A 103 1.20 0.59 -12.83
C SER A 103 1.23 1.66 -11.73
N ALA A 104 1.72 1.29 -10.56
CA ALA A 104 1.86 2.24 -9.46
C ALA A 104 2.92 3.30 -9.77
N SER A 105 2.67 4.52 -9.37
CA SER A 105 3.63 5.62 -9.48
C SER A 105 4.69 5.52 -8.38
N ARG A 106 5.88 5.90 -8.72
CA ARG A 106 7.01 5.90 -7.79
C ARG A 106 7.79 7.20 -7.85
#